data_e9275e411eabd3adec5fee579c2c70a8
#
_entry.id   e9275e411eabd3adec5fee579c2c70a8
#
_cell.length_a   1.000
_cell.length_b   1.000
_cell.length_c   1.000
_cell.angle_alpha   90.00
_cell.angle_beta   90.00
_cell.angle_gamma   90.00
#
_symmetry.space_group_name_H-M   'P 1'
#
loop_
_entity.id
_entity.type
_entity.pdbx_description
1 polymer ?
#
loop_
_entity_poly.entity_id
_entity_poly.type
_entity_poly.pdbx_seq_one_letter_code
_entity_poly.pdbx_strand_id
1 'polypeptide(L)'
;GLTYTLFRPSVPYVCVGHQYLFLHQNFEFPDKNSFQLRMLRFFTKMTAVRSSKKLALSFNDMEPDRVEQVVVVPPLIRQEVTAIQPEEGNYIHGYMVNSGFADSVEEFHTIYPEVPLRFFWDKADADEVTRIDETLSFYQIDDVKFLNGMAGCRAYATTAGFESICEAMYLGKPVLMVPAHIEQDCNCLLYTSD
;
A
#
# COMPACT_ATOMS: atom_id res chain seq x y z
N GLY A 1 14.86 -11.14 6.41
CA GLY A 1 14.50 -12.42 6.96
C GLY A 1 15.43 -13.55 6.55
N LEU A 2 15.33 -14.04 5.30
CA LEU A 2 16.08 -15.24 4.85
C LEU A 2 17.60 -15.11 5.01
N THR A 3 18.17 -13.99 4.62
CA THR A 3 19.62 -13.72 4.71
C THR A 3 20.09 -13.73 6.17
N TYR A 4 19.32 -13.13 7.07
CA TYR A 4 19.67 -13.03 8.48
C TYR A 4 19.72 -14.41 9.16
N THR A 5 18.74 -15.29 8.86
CA THR A 5 18.69 -16.65 9.43
C THR A 5 19.84 -17.54 8.99
N LEU A 6 20.42 -17.33 7.81
CA LEU A 6 21.57 -18.06 7.32
C LEU A 6 22.85 -17.68 8.09
N PHE A 7 23.02 -16.40 8.43
CA PHE A 7 24.24 -15.89 9.06
C PHE A 7 24.20 -15.81 10.58
N ARG A 8 23.01 -15.73 11.18
CA ARG A 8 22.80 -15.59 12.64
C ARG A 8 21.66 -16.48 13.14
N PRO A 9 21.78 -17.82 13.05
CA PRO A 9 20.67 -18.74 13.35
C PRO A 9 20.27 -18.78 14.84
N SER A 10 21.12 -18.31 15.75
CA SER A 10 20.89 -18.34 17.20
C SER A 10 20.20 -17.07 17.75
N VAL A 11 20.06 -16.01 16.92
CA VAL A 11 19.41 -14.79 17.38
C VAL A 11 17.91 -14.85 17.06
N PRO A 12 17.03 -14.77 18.08
CA PRO A 12 15.59 -14.70 17.83
C PRO A 12 15.24 -13.39 17.11
N TYR A 13 14.31 -13.47 16.16
CA TYR A 13 13.80 -12.28 15.46
C TYR A 13 12.29 -12.37 15.23
N VAL A 14 11.68 -11.23 15.08
CA VAL A 14 10.27 -11.05 14.78
C VAL A 14 10.16 -10.42 13.39
N CYS A 15 9.22 -10.90 12.60
CA CYS A 15 8.87 -10.29 11.32
C CYS A 15 7.64 -9.39 11.50
N VAL A 16 7.68 -8.21 10.88
CA VAL A 16 6.56 -7.25 10.88
C VAL A 16 6.19 -6.92 9.43
N GLY A 17 4.92 -6.96 9.10
CA GLY A 17 4.43 -6.59 7.77
C GLY A 17 3.01 -7.10 7.52
N HIS A 18 2.26 -6.40 6.66
CA HIS A 18 0.88 -6.76 6.32
C HIS A 18 0.78 -8.12 5.63
N GLN A 19 1.77 -8.50 4.80
CA GLN A 19 1.77 -9.76 4.05
C GLN A 19 1.73 -11.01 4.95
N TYR A 20 2.11 -10.90 6.23
CA TYR A 20 2.02 -12.04 7.15
C TYR A 20 0.59 -12.40 7.52
N LEU A 21 -0.36 -11.52 7.25
CA LEU A 21 -1.78 -11.84 7.40
C LEU A 21 -2.24 -12.92 6.41
N PHE A 22 -1.64 -13.01 5.23
CA PHE A 22 -1.92 -14.06 4.24
C PHE A 22 -1.54 -15.48 4.71
N LEU A 23 -0.82 -15.60 5.83
CA LEU A 23 -0.52 -16.87 6.46
C LEU A 23 -1.56 -17.28 7.50
N HIS A 24 -2.34 -16.32 8.02
CA HIS A 24 -3.34 -16.55 9.04
C HIS A 24 -4.42 -17.52 8.54
N GLN A 25 -4.82 -18.51 9.37
CA GLN A 25 -5.76 -19.55 8.98
C GLN A 25 -7.14 -19.03 8.62
N ASN A 26 -7.56 -17.91 9.21
CA ASN A 26 -8.87 -17.29 8.99
C ASN A 26 -8.83 -16.17 7.95
N PHE A 27 -7.70 -15.99 7.23
CA PHE A 27 -7.67 -15.00 6.16
C PHE A 27 -8.42 -15.53 4.93
N GLU A 28 -9.42 -14.78 4.49
CA GLU A 28 -10.21 -15.08 3.30
C GLU A 28 -9.53 -14.51 2.06
N PHE A 29 -9.23 -15.37 1.09
CA PHE A 29 -8.60 -14.99 -0.16
C PHE A 29 -9.65 -14.68 -1.23
N PRO A 30 -9.35 -13.77 -2.18
CA PRO A 30 -10.20 -13.61 -3.35
C PRO A 30 -10.22 -14.92 -4.17
N ASP A 31 -11.38 -15.25 -4.73
CA ASP A 31 -11.63 -16.52 -5.44
C ASP A 31 -10.89 -16.63 -6.79
N LYS A 32 -9.81 -15.86 -6.97
CA LYS A 32 -9.03 -15.74 -8.18
C LYS A 32 -7.69 -16.46 -8.04
N ASN A 33 -7.42 -17.37 -8.97
CA ASN A 33 -6.07 -17.86 -9.30
C ASN A 33 -5.31 -18.59 -8.18
N SER A 34 -5.72 -19.80 -7.85
CA SER A 34 -5.16 -20.65 -6.77
C SER A 34 -3.63 -20.88 -6.87
N PHE A 35 -3.02 -20.82 -8.05
CA PHE A 35 -1.57 -20.97 -8.22
C PHE A 35 -0.81 -19.73 -7.74
N GLN A 36 -1.25 -18.54 -8.14
CA GLN A 36 -0.62 -17.29 -7.71
C GLN A 36 -0.74 -17.10 -6.19
N LEU A 37 -1.88 -17.44 -5.59
CA LEU A 37 -2.08 -17.40 -4.14
C LEU A 37 -1.15 -18.37 -3.41
N ARG A 38 -0.97 -19.59 -3.93
CA ARG A 38 0.00 -20.54 -3.35
C ARG A 38 1.42 -20.02 -3.41
N MET A 39 1.81 -19.40 -4.53
CA MET A 39 3.12 -18.78 -4.67
C MET A 39 3.29 -17.60 -3.71
N LEU A 40 2.30 -16.71 -3.60
CA LEU A 40 2.30 -15.60 -2.65
C LEU A 40 2.51 -16.11 -1.21
N ARG A 41 1.74 -17.08 -0.76
CA ARG A 41 1.91 -17.70 0.58
C ARG A 41 3.27 -18.36 0.75
N PHE A 42 3.77 -19.06 -0.27
CA PHE A 42 5.09 -19.68 -0.22
C PHE A 42 6.19 -18.65 -0.04
N PHE A 43 6.21 -17.58 -0.85
CA PHE A 43 7.20 -16.51 -0.72
C PHE A 43 7.07 -15.78 0.62
N THR A 44 5.86 -15.52 1.08
CA THR A 44 5.63 -14.91 2.41
C THR A 44 6.23 -15.78 3.52
N LYS A 45 6.02 -17.12 3.48
CA LYS A 45 6.65 -18.06 4.45
C LYS A 45 8.18 -18.01 4.37
N MET A 46 8.73 -17.93 3.17
CA MET A 46 10.19 -17.87 2.97
C MET A 46 10.81 -16.60 3.57
N THR A 47 10.11 -15.47 3.55
CA THR A 47 10.61 -14.22 4.18
C THR A 47 10.67 -14.29 5.70
N ALA A 48 9.91 -15.21 6.32
CA ALA A 48 9.81 -15.35 7.78
C ALA A 48 10.33 -16.71 8.30
N VAL A 49 11.19 -17.38 7.53
CA VAL A 49 11.78 -18.69 7.95
C VAL A 49 12.48 -18.54 9.29
N ARG A 50 12.11 -19.38 10.27
CA ARG A 50 12.64 -19.40 11.65
C ARG A 50 12.38 -18.12 12.46
N SER A 51 11.47 -17.26 12.04
CA SER A 51 11.03 -16.17 12.91
C SER A 51 10.34 -16.74 14.15
N SER A 52 10.56 -16.13 15.30
CA SER A 52 9.90 -16.51 16.56
C SER A 52 8.43 -16.07 16.58
N LYS A 53 8.09 -15.01 15.85
CA LYS A 53 6.73 -14.49 15.72
C LYS A 53 6.61 -13.66 14.43
N LYS A 54 5.41 -13.59 13.88
CA LYS A 54 5.03 -12.71 12.78
C LYS A 54 3.98 -11.73 13.29
N LEU A 55 4.26 -10.44 13.19
CA LEU A 55 3.29 -9.38 13.46
C LEU A 55 2.67 -8.97 12.13
N ALA A 56 1.41 -9.31 11.95
CA ALA A 56 0.65 -9.01 10.75
C ALA A 56 -0.09 -7.68 10.93
N LEU A 57 0.24 -6.69 10.12
CA LEU A 57 -0.42 -5.40 10.17
C LEU A 57 -1.81 -5.50 9.51
N SER A 58 -2.85 -5.07 10.22
CA SER A 58 -4.23 -5.09 9.72
C SER A 58 -5.10 -4.06 10.45
N PHE A 59 -6.20 -3.66 9.81
CA PHE A 59 -7.26 -2.87 10.45
C PHE A 59 -8.25 -3.74 11.23
N ASN A 60 -8.35 -5.01 10.85
CA ASN A 60 -9.27 -5.96 11.49
C ASN A 60 -8.58 -6.68 12.64
N ASP A 61 -9.22 -6.73 13.79
CA ASP A 61 -8.81 -7.56 14.91
C ASP A 61 -9.05 -9.04 14.58
N MET A 62 -8.05 -9.86 14.82
CA MET A 62 -8.14 -11.31 14.67
C MET A 62 -7.42 -12.00 15.83
N GLU A 63 -7.98 -13.12 16.30
CA GLU A 63 -7.34 -13.92 17.33
C GLU A 63 -5.98 -14.45 16.86
N PRO A 64 -4.96 -14.52 17.71
CA PRO A 64 -3.64 -14.98 17.32
C PRO A 64 -3.66 -16.40 16.73
N ASP A 65 -3.07 -16.58 15.57
CA ASP A 65 -2.84 -17.90 14.97
C ASP A 65 -1.59 -18.54 15.59
N ARG A 66 -1.82 -19.52 16.46
CA ARG A 66 -0.73 -20.23 17.16
C ARG A 66 0.01 -21.21 16.25
N VAL A 67 -0.61 -21.70 15.19
CA VAL A 67 -0.01 -22.66 14.25
C VAL A 67 1.02 -21.96 13.37
N GLU A 68 0.63 -20.88 12.75
CA GLU A 68 1.52 -20.08 11.90
C GLU A 68 2.32 -19.02 12.70
N GLN A 69 2.08 -18.89 14.02
CA GLN A 69 2.70 -17.90 14.90
C GLN A 69 2.50 -16.46 14.39
N VAL A 70 1.29 -16.17 13.95
CA VAL A 70 0.87 -14.85 13.49
C VAL A 70 0.08 -14.15 14.61
N VAL A 71 0.45 -12.91 14.88
CA VAL A 71 -0.30 -12.01 15.78
C VAL A 71 -0.68 -10.80 14.96
N VAL A 72 -1.96 -10.52 14.91
CA VAL A 72 -2.48 -9.34 14.20
C VAL A 72 -2.30 -8.11 15.09
N VAL A 73 -1.81 -7.04 14.49
CA VAL A 73 -1.55 -5.76 15.18
C VAL A 73 -1.99 -4.61 14.28
N PRO A 74 -2.34 -3.44 14.84
CA PRO A 74 -2.72 -2.27 14.05
C PRO A 74 -1.64 -1.85 13.04
N PRO A 75 -2.03 -1.15 11.95
CA PRO A 75 -1.09 -0.57 11.00
C PRO A 75 -0.10 0.39 11.66
N LEU A 76 1.11 0.45 11.10
CA LEU A 76 2.11 1.43 11.50
C LEU A 76 1.89 2.72 10.69
N ILE A 77 1.74 3.84 11.39
CA ILE A 77 1.61 5.16 10.78
C ILE A 77 2.89 5.94 11.06
N ARG A 78 3.47 6.56 10.03
CA ARG A 78 4.64 7.41 10.18
C ARG A 78 4.35 8.59 11.11
N GLN A 79 5.32 8.98 11.92
CA GLN A 79 5.15 10.09 12.87
C GLN A 79 4.84 11.41 12.15
N GLU A 80 5.41 11.62 10.97
CA GLU A 80 5.17 12.76 10.11
C GLU A 80 3.68 12.91 9.75
N VAL A 81 3.02 11.79 9.45
CA VAL A 81 1.58 11.77 9.12
C VAL A 81 0.74 12.19 10.32
N THR A 82 1.11 11.75 11.54
CA THR A 82 0.37 12.10 12.76
C THR A 82 0.49 13.58 13.14
N ALA A 83 1.49 14.26 12.61
CA ALA A 83 1.73 15.69 12.86
C ALA A 83 1.06 16.62 11.83
N ILE A 84 0.62 16.06 10.67
CA ILE A 84 0.00 16.85 9.61
C ILE A 84 -1.50 17.05 9.92
N GLN A 85 -1.97 18.27 9.70
CA GLN A 85 -3.41 18.56 9.73
C GLN A 85 -3.98 18.34 8.32
N PRO A 86 -5.01 17.48 8.17
CA PRO A 86 -5.65 17.28 6.88
C PRO A 86 -6.45 18.54 6.46
N GLU A 87 -6.37 18.86 5.18
CA GLU A 87 -7.11 19.96 4.56
C GLU A 87 -8.02 19.40 3.46
N GLU A 88 -9.10 20.10 3.15
CA GLU A 88 -10.02 19.71 2.07
C GLU A 88 -9.67 20.48 0.80
N GLY A 89 -8.87 19.85 -0.06
CA GLY A 89 -8.52 20.40 -1.37
C GLY A 89 -9.50 20.02 -2.47
N ASN A 90 -9.18 20.44 -3.70
CA ASN A 90 -10.01 20.20 -4.88
C ASN A 90 -9.43 19.20 -5.89
N TYR A 91 -8.34 18.53 -5.57
CA TYR A 91 -7.62 17.63 -6.48
C TYR A 91 -7.62 16.17 -5.97
N ILE A 92 -7.46 15.25 -6.90
CA ILE A 92 -7.15 13.84 -6.60
C ILE A 92 -5.62 13.72 -6.52
N HIS A 93 -5.15 13.23 -5.39
CA HIS A 93 -3.76 12.83 -5.18
C HIS A 93 -3.59 11.38 -5.59
N GLY A 94 -2.56 11.04 -6.35
CA GLY A 94 -2.35 9.67 -6.79
C GLY A 94 -0.91 9.20 -6.63
N TYR A 95 -0.76 7.88 -6.47
CA TYR A 95 0.52 7.20 -6.48
C TYR A 95 0.50 5.98 -7.40
N MET A 96 1.47 5.92 -8.29
CA MET A 96 1.66 4.80 -9.20
C MET A 96 3.02 4.16 -8.96
N VAL A 97 3.01 2.88 -8.61
CA VAL A 97 4.26 2.09 -8.43
C VAL A 97 5.05 1.99 -9.73
N ASN A 98 4.38 2.12 -10.88
CA ASN A 98 5.00 2.00 -12.20
C ASN A 98 4.48 3.13 -13.11
N SER A 99 5.40 3.86 -13.73
CA SER A 99 5.08 4.92 -14.70
C SER A 99 4.25 4.43 -15.91
N GLY A 100 4.19 3.11 -16.16
CA GLY A 100 3.33 2.53 -17.20
C GLY A 100 1.82 2.73 -16.97
N PHE A 101 1.40 3.10 -15.75
CA PHE A 101 0.01 3.48 -15.47
C PHE A 101 -0.33 4.94 -15.84
N ALA A 102 0.66 5.74 -16.27
CA ALA A 102 0.44 7.12 -16.66
C ALA A 102 -0.58 7.23 -17.80
N ASP A 103 -0.51 6.34 -18.78
CA ASP A 103 -1.45 6.32 -19.92
C ASP A 103 -2.91 6.18 -19.46
N SER A 104 -3.16 5.35 -18.43
CA SER A 104 -4.52 5.20 -17.86
C SER A 104 -5.00 6.46 -17.13
N VAL A 105 -4.09 7.20 -16.50
CA VAL A 105 -4.42 8.48 -15.86
C VAL A 105 -4.71 9.55 -16.92
N GLU A 106 -3.94 9.59 -17.99
CA GLU A 106 -4.14 10.50 -19.12
C GLU A 106 -5.45 10.18 -19.87
N GLU A 107 -5.78 8.89 -20.03
CA GLU A 107 -7.06 8.46 -20.62
C GLU A 107 -8.25 8.92 -19.74
N PHE A 108 -8.18 8.72 -18.43
CA PHE A 108 -9.18 9.24 -17.50
C PHE A 108 -9.30 10.77 -17.61
N HIS A 109 -8.17 11.46 -17.64
CA HIS A 109 -8.13 12.92 -17.76
C HIS A 109 -8.73 13.43 -19.09
N THR A 110 -8.55 12.69 -20.18
CA THR A 110 -9.18 13.02 -21.49
C THR A 110 -10.71 13.01 -21.39
N ILE A 111 -11.28 12.14 -20.54
CA ILE A 111 -12.73 12.03 -20.31
C ILE A 111 -13.23 13.10 -19.33
N TYR A 112 -12.42 13.43 -18.32
CA TYR A 112 -12.75 14.37 -17.23
C TYR A 112 -11.69 15.46 -17.06
N PRO A 113 -11.51 16.36 -18.06
CA PRO A 113 -10.41 17.33 -18.07
C PRO A 113 -10.53 18.41 -16.97
N GLU A 114 -11.73 18.58 -16.40
CA GLU A 114 -11.97 19.54 -15.32
C GLU A 114 -11.53 19.03 -13.93
N VAL A 115 -11.20 17.73 -13.79
CA VAL A 115 -10.80 17.15 -12.51
C VAL A 115 -9.29 17.36 -12.30
N PRO A 116 -8.87 18.14 -11.28
CA PRO A 116 -7.45 18.32 -11.03
C PRO A 116 -6.80 17.03 -10.50
N LEU A 117 -5.73 16.59 -11.15
CA LEU A 117 -5.00 15.37 -10.86
C LEU A 117 -3.53 15.69 -10.55
N ARG A 118 -3.03 15.15 -9.43
CA ARG A 118 -1.62 15.24 -9.01
C ARG A 118 -1.10 13.86 -8.68
N PHE A 119 -0.40 13.25 -9.64
CA PHE A 119 0.10 11.89 -9.50
C PHE A 119 1.60 11.85 -9.26
N PHE A 120 2.04 10.96 -8.37
CA PHE A 120 3.45 10.66 -8.11
C PHE A 120 3.84 9.38 -8.82
N TRP A 121 5.02 9.36 -9.45
CA TRP A 121 5.56 8.22 -10.18
C TRP A 121 7.07 8.03 -9.93
N ASP A 122 7.58 6.86 -10.28
CA ASP A 122 8.99 6.47 -10.14
C ASP A 122 9.83 6.68 -11.41
N LYS A 123 9.39 7.56 -12.33
CA LYS A 123 10.08 7.80 -13.61
C LYS A 123 11.38 8.58 -13.40
N ALA A 124 12.52 7.85 -13.38
CA ALA A 124 13.84 8.39 -13.00
C ALA A 124 14.32 9.53 -13.90
N ASP A 125 14.01 9.52 -15.20
CA ASP A 125 14.48 10.49 -16.19
C ASP A 125 13.46 11.63 -16.42
N ALA A 126 12.41 11.74 -15.60
CA ALA A 126 11.45 12.84 -15.71
C ALA A 126 11.90 14.07 -14.93
N ASP A 127 11.39 15.23 -15.31
CA ASP A 127 11.51 16.44 -14.51
C ASP A 127 10.85 16.26 -13.15
N GLU A 128 11.26 17.07 -12.16
CA GLU A 128 10.65 17.06 -10.82
C GLU A 128 9.12 17.18 -10.85
N VAL A 129 8.62 17.98 -11.81
CA VAL A 129 7.20 18.12 -12.13
C VAL A 129 7.02 18.10 -13.63
N THR A 130 6.37 17.08 -14.14
CA THR A 130 5.92 17.00 -15.53
C THR A 130 4.47 17.48 -15.62
N ARG A 131 4.26 18.67 -16.11
CA ARG A 131 2.94 19.24 -16.28
C ARG A 131 2.42 18.90 -17.68
N ILE A 132 1.26 18.21 -17.75
CA ILE A 132 0.57 17.89 -19.00
C ILE A 132 -0.29 19.09 -19.44
N ASP A 133 -1.09 19.64 -18.49
CA ASP A 133 -1.87 20.85 -18.69
C ASP A 133 -2.15 21.60 -17.35
N GLU A 134 -3.21 22.38 -17.28
CA GLU A 134 -3.57 23.16 -16.07
C GLU A 134 -4.11 22.27 -14.93
N THR A 135 -4.63 21.07 -15.26
CA THR A 135 -5.32 20.19 -14.32
C THR A 135 -4.61 18.85 -14.11
N LEU A 136 -3.70 18.41 -14.99
CA LEU A 136 -2.92 17.18 -14.81
C LEU A 136 -1.43 17.45 -14.66
N SER A 137 -0.85 16.97 -13.56
CA SER A 137 0.60 17.00 -13.32
C SER A 137 1.10 15.71 -12.69
N PHE A 138 2.28 15.26 -13.13
CA PHE A 138 3.02 14.16 -12.54
C PHE A 138 4.24 14.70 -11.79
N TYR A 139 4.51 14.13 -10.63
CA TYR A 139 5.59 14.52 -9.72
C TYR A 139 6.56 13.34 -9.52
N GLN A 140 7.84 13.62 -9.46
CA GLN A 140 8.78 12.63 -8.93
C GLN A 140 8.51 12.37 -7.45
N ILE A 141 8.83 11.14 -7.01
CA ILE A 141 8.61 10.71 -5.62
C ILE A 141 9.48 11.56 -4.69
N ASP A 142 8.83 12.24 -3.77
CA ASP A 142 9.42 13.00 -2.68
C ASP A 142 8.51 12.84 -1.46
N ASP A 143 9.05 12.33 -0.36
CA ASP A 143 8.26 11.95 0.81
C ASP A 143 7.48 13.13 1.41
N VAL A 144 8.09 14.31 1.49
CA VAL A 144 7.45 15.50 2.08
C VAL A 144 6.35 16.03 1.18
N LYS A 145 6.62 16.16 -0.12
CA LYS A 145 5.63 16.62 -1.12
C LYS A 145 4.47 15.63 -1.23
N PHE A 146 4.78 14.33 -1.20
CA PHE A 146 3.78 13.27 -1.24
C PHE A 146 2.82 13.34 -0.05
N LEU A 147 3.35 13.43 1.18
CA LEU A 147 2.51 13.50 2.38
C LEU A 147 1.68 14.78 2.45
N ASN A 148 2.28 15.93 2.12
CA ASN A 148 1.54 17.19 2.06
C ASN A 148 0.47 17.17 0.96
N GLY A 149 0.78 16.58 -0.18
CA GLY A 149 -0.17 16.38 -1.27
C GLY A 149 -1.35 15.48 -0.85
N MET A 150 -1.07 14.39 -0.12
CA MET A 150 -2.10 13.51 0.41
C MET A 150 -2.96 14.22 1.46
N ALA A 151 -2.34 14.95 2.39
CA ALA A 151 -3.07 15.68 3.43
C ALA A 151 -4.00 16.77 2.88
N GLY A 152 -3.58 17.44 1.80
CA GLY A 152 -4.35 18.51 1.14
C GLY A 152 -5.28 18.05 0.01
N CYS A 153 -5.41 16.75 -0.29
CA CYS A 153 -6.24 16.30 -1.39
C CYS A 153 -7.72 16.12 -1.00
N ARG A 154 -8.58 16.03 -2.03
CA ARG A 154 -9.99 15.64 -1.88
C ARG A 154 -10.15 14.13 -1.77
N ALA A 155 -9.34 13.38 -2.53
CA ALA A 155 -9.34 11.91 -2.54
C ALA A 155 -7.95 11.40 -2.93
N TYR A 156 -7.65 10.16 -2.53
CA TYR A 156 -6.41 9.48 -2.85
C TYR A 156 -6.66 8.29 -3.79
N ALA A 157 -5.90 8.17 -4.88
CA ALA A 157 -5.97 7.07 -5.84
C ALA A 157 -4.64 6.31 -5.88
N THR A 158 -4.68 4.98 -5.79
CA THR A 158 -3.47 4.17 -5.71
C THR A 158 -3.65 2.76 -6.26
N THR A 159 -2.54 2.09 -6.57
CA THR A 159 -2.50 0.67 -6.93
C THR A 159 -2.62 -0.29 -5.73
N ALA A 160 -3.23 0.14 -4.63
CA ALA A 160 -3.49 -0.67 -3.43
C ALA A 160 -2.24 -1.14 -2.66
N GLY A 161 -1.21 -0.28 -2.53
CA GLY A 161 -0.13 -0.47 -1.56
C GLY A 161 -0.65 -0.27 -0.13
N PHE A 162 -0.23 -1.14 0.81
CA PHE A 162 -0.78 -1.13 2.17
C PHE A 162 -0.51 0.17 2.94
N GLU A 163 0.73 0.62 2.99
CA GLU A 163 1.18 1.71 3.87
C GLU A 163 0.53 3.05 3.52
N SER A 164 0.54 3.44 2.25
CA SER A 164 -0.05 4.71 1.80
C SER A 164 -1.57 4.77 1.98
N ILE A 165 -2.26 3.63 1.88
CA ILE A 165 -3.69 3.54 2.18
C ILE A 165 -3.94 3.77 3.68
N CYS A 166 -3.12 3.15 4.56
CA CYS A 166 -3.22 3.37 6.00
C CYS A 166 -3.08 4.85 6.36
N GLU A 167 -2.15 5.53 5.73
CA GLU A 167 -1.91 6.96 5.94
C GLU A 167 -3.06 7.83 5.41
N ALA A 168 -3.57 7.52 4.21
CA ALA A 168 -4.71 8.23 3.66
C ALA A 168 -5.96 8.05 4.53
N MET A 169 -6.23 6.84 5.02
CA MET A 169 -7.34 6.57 5.94
C MET A 169 -7.16 7.28 7.28
N TYR A 170 -5.93 7.30 7.83
CA TYR A 170 -5.63 8.06 9.04
C TYR A 170 -5.92 9.57 8.88
N LEU A 171 -5.61 10.12 7.71
CA LEU A 171 -5.91 11.52 7.35
C LEU A 171 -7.38 11.76 6.96
N GLY A 172 -8.23 10.72 7.02
CA GLY A 172 -9.66 10.81 6.69
C GLY A 172 -9.94 10.99 5.20
N LYS A 173 -9.01 10.59 4.32
CA LYS A 173 -9.17 10.74 2.87
C LYS A 173 -9.92 9.56 2.25
N PRO A 174 -10.92 9.82 1.38
CA PRO A 174 -11.50 8.78 0.53
C PRO A 174 -10.42 8.16 -0.35
N VAL A 175 -10.42 6.82 -0.47
CA VAL A 175 -9.40 6.08 -1.23
C VAL A 175 -10.03 5.31 -2.38
N LEU A 176 -9.49 5.50 -3.60
CA LEU A 176 -9.73 4.64 -4.76
C LEU A 176 -8.57 3.67 -4.90
N MET A 177 -8.87 2.37 -4.86
CA MET A 177 -7.89 1.29 -5.01
C MET A 177 -8.07 0.61 -6.36
N VAL A 178 -6.99 0.56 -7.16
CA VAL A 178 -6.95 -0.13 -8.45
C VAL A 178 -5.82 -1.17 -8.39
N PRO A 179 -6.11 -2.40 -7.93
CA PRO A 179 -5.06 -3.41 -7.75
C PRO A 179 -4.48 -3.85 -9.08
N ALA A 180 -3.14 -3.91 -9.17
CA ALA A 180 -2.40 -4.31 -10.36
C ALA A 180 -1.91 -5.77 -10.29
N HIS A 181 -1.90 -6.40 -9.11
CA HIS A 181 -1.47 -7.79 -8.92
C HIS A 181 -2.12 -8.43 -7.69
N ILE A 182 -1.97 -9.75 -7.54
CA ILE A 182 -2.70 -10.58 -6.55
C ILE A 182 -2.49 -10.15 -5.10
N GLU A 183 -1.33 -9.64 -4.72
CA GLU A 183 -1.09 -9.13 -3.36
C GLU A 183 -1.97 -7.90 -3.09
N GLN A 184 -2.09 -7.02 -4.06
CA GLN A 184 -2.93 -5.82 -3.97
C GLN A 184 -4.41 -6.17 -3.98
N ASP A 185 -4.83 -7.20 -4.74
CA ASP A 185 -6.18 -7.77 -4.63
C ASP A 185 -6.47 -8.24 -3.20
N CYS A 186 -5.51 -8.93 -2.57
CA CYS A 186 -5.62 -9.35 -1.18
C CYS A 186 -5.67 -8.16 -0.21
N ASN A 187 -4.88 -7.11 -0.47
CA ASN A 187 -4.90 -5.90 0.35
C ASN A 187 -6.25 -5.20 0.30
N CYS A 188 -6.90 -5.13 -0.87
CA CYS A 188 -8.23 -4.52 -1.00
C CYS A 188 -9.26 -5.17 -0.05
N LEU A 189 -9.18 -6.48 0.20
CA LEU A 189 -10.07 -7.17 1.13
C LEU A 189 -9.91 -6.71 2.59
N LEU A 190 -8.74 -6.17 2.96
CA LEU A 190 -8.49 -5.67 4.32
C LEU A 190 -9.24 -4.37 4.62
N TYR A 191 -9.67 -3.66 3.59
CA TYR A 191 -10.32 -2.34 3.69
C TYR A 191 -11.81 -2.36 3.37
N THR A 192 -12.30 -3.47 2.81
CA THR A 192 -13.69 -3.60 2.32
C THR A 192 -14.53 -4.60 3.09
N SER A 193 -14.00 -5.22 4.15
CA SER A 193 -14.81 -6.05 5.05
C SER A 193 -15.73 -5.15 5.88
N ASP A 194 -17.04 -5.41 5.78
CA ASP A 194 -18.11 -4.75 6.51
C ASP A 194 -17.96 -4.85 8.04
#